data_19e2c3a31cec8d797f1a393677915539
#
_entry.id   19e2c3a31cec8d797f1a393677915539
#
_cell.length_a   1.000
_cell.length_b   1.000
_cell.length_c   1.000
_cell.angle_alpha   90.00
_cell.angle_beta   90.00
_cell.angle_gamma   90.00
#
_symmetry.space_group_name_H-M   'P 1'
#
loop_
_entity.id
_entity.type
_entity.pdbx_description
1 polymer ?
#
loop_
_entity_poly.entity_id
_entity_poly.type
_entity_poly.pdbx_seq_one_letter_code
_entity_poly.pdbx_strand_id
1 'polypeptide(L)'
;MQKPILNIKDTNAVLISHYKPGAPEKYQGAMMAGISEMIGAVRLGYNMTILPPGKAAFPAHNHYGNEEMFYIIEGEGQARIGNDTFPIRAGDVIACPAGGPETAHQISNSSATHTLRYLAVSTMRTPDFVQYPDSRKTGAAYYHDNTADGTRKAIRLMNREQDNLGYWDGE
;
A
#
# COMPACT_ATOMS: atom_id res chain seq x y z
N MET A 1 28.21 -7.46 1.30
CA MET A 1 27.19 -6.98 2.26
C MET A 1 26.40 -5.88 1.56
N GLN A 2 25.08 -5.92 1.58
CA GLN A 2 24.23 -4.91 0.97
C GLN A 2 24.39 -3.58 1.72
N LYS A 3 24.46 -2.45 0.99
CA LYS A 3 24.58 -1.12 1.61
C LYS A 3 23.25 -0.78 2.32
N PRO A 4 23.27 -0.48 3.63
CA PRO A 4 22.03 -0.27 4.40
C PRO A 4 21.51 1.19 4.32
N ILE A 5 21.99 1.98 3.37
CA ILE A 5 21.66 3.40 3.21
C ILE A 5 21.34 3.68 1.75
N LEU A 6 20.21 4.36 1.53
CA LEU A 6 19.75 4.81 0.23
C LEU A 6 19.26 6.26 0.34
N ASN A 7 19.64 7.11 -0.58
CA ASN A 7 18.98 8.40 -0.71
C ASN A 7 17.73 8.24 -1.58
N ILE A 8 16.59 8.70 -1.09
CA ILE A 8 15.32 8.59 -1.82
C ILE A 8 15.32 9.30 -3.18
N LYS A 9 16.21 10.26 -3.40
CA LYS A 9 16.39 10.91 -4.71
C LYS A 9 17.05 9.99 -5.74
N ASP A 10 17.73 8.94 -5.28
CA ASP A 10 18.41 7.96 -6.14
C ASP A 10 17.51 6.75 -6.43
N THR A 11 16.23 6.78 -6.03
CA THR A 11 15.28 5.70 -6.29
C THR A 11 14.64 5.85 -7.66
N ASN A 12 14.44 4.71 -8.34
CA ASN A 12 13.68 4.64 -9.59
C ASN A 12 12.23 4.26 -9.28
N ALA A 13 11.34 5.25 -9.30
CA ALA A 13 9.91 4.99 -9.18
C ALA A 13 9.34 4.51 -10.53
N VAL A 14 8.50 3.49 -10.46
CA VAL A 14 7.79 2.93 -11.62
C VAL A 14 6.28 3.05 -11.44
N LEU A 15 5.55 3.05 -12.54
CA LEU A 15 4.09 3.11 -12.50
C LEU A 15 3.52 1.94 -11.69
N ILE A 16 2.61 2.22 -10.77
CA ILE A 16 1.91 1.17 -9.98
C ILE A 16 1.11 0.25 -10.90
N SER A 17 0.61 0.77 -12.03
CA SER A 17 -0.10 -0.01 -13.05
C SER A 17 0.72 -1.14 -13.66
N HIS A 18 2.06 -1.12 -13.59
CA HIS A 18 2.91 -2.24 -13.99
C HIS A 18 2.72 -3.47 -13.10
N TYR A 19 2.44 -3.26 -11.83
CA TYR A 19 2.18 -4.35 -10.86
C TYR A 19 0.69 -4.67 -10.72
N LYS A 20 -0.18 -3.72 -11.07
CA LYS A 20 -1.63 -3.80 -10.93
C LYS A 20 -2.30 -3.26 -12.19
N PRO A 21 -2.33 -4.05 -13.28
CA PRO A 21 -2.93 -3.62 -14.55
C PRO A 21 -4.44 -3.39 -14.42
N GLY A 22 -5.00 -2.57 -15.31
CA GLY A 22 -6.44 -2.27 -15.31
C GLY A 22 -6.87 -1.24 -14.26
N ALA A 23 -5.94 -0.43 -13.76
CA ALA A 23 -6.25 0.62 -12.78
C ALA A 23 -7.24 1.65 -13.34
N PRO A 24 -8.35 1.96 -12.62
CA PRO A 24 -9.25 3.06 -12.96
C PRO A 24 -8.51 4.39 -13.04
N GLU A 25 -9.09 5.37 -13.77
CA GLU A 25 -8.45 6.65 -14.06
C GLU A 25 -7.88 7.37 -12.83
N LYS A 26 -8.60 7.36 -11.71
CA LYS A 26 -8.13 8.01 -10.46
C LYS A 26 -6.81 7.43 -9.89
N TYR A 27 -6.38 6.25 -10.34
CA TYR A 27 -5.14 5.59 -9.92
C TYR A 27 -4.06 5.58 -11.01
N GLN A 28 -4.38 6.11 -12.20
CA GLN A 28 -3.41 6.14 -13.30
C GLN A 28 -2.34 7.21 -13.05
N GLY A 29 -1.11 6.90 -13.45
CA GLY A 29 0.01 7.81 -13.30
C GLY A 29 0.66 7.81 -11.91
N ALA A 30 0.07 7.15 -10.90
CA ALA A 30 0.70 6.94 -9.61
C ALA A 30 1.96 6.07 -9.77
N MET A 31 3.05 6.48 -9.12
CA MET A 31 4.33 5.78 -9.19
C MET A 31 4.80 5.36 -7.79
N MET A 32 5.57 4.29 -7.72
CA MET A 32 6.13 3.78 -6.46
C MET A 32 7.56 3.29 -6.67
N ALA A 33 8.41 3.58 -5.70
CA ALA A 33 9.74 3.00 -5.57
C ALA A 33 9.81 2.17 -4.29
N GLY A 34 10.04 0.86 -4.40
CA GLY A 34 10.33 -0.01 -3.25
C GLY A 34 11.73 0.31 -2.72
N ILE A 35 11.85 0.44 -1.39
CA ILE A 35 13.11 0.79 -0.73
C ILE A 35 13.62 -0.38 0.12
N SER A 36 12.73 -1.10 0.77
CA SER A 36 13.06 -2.15 1.76
C SER A 36 14.10 -3.14 1.26
N GLU A 37 13.86 -3.71 0.11
CA GLU A 37 14.73 -4.74 -0.49
C GLU A 37 16.09 -4.15 -0.88
N MET A 38 16.13 -2.87 -1.28
CA MET A 38 17.35 -2.18 -1.69
C MET A 38 18.32 -1.95 -0.53
N ILE A 39 17.83 -1.87 0.71
CA ILE A 39 18.63 -1.61 1.91
C ILE A 39 18.66 -2.76 2.91
N GLY A 40 18.05 -3.91 2.55
CA GLY A 40 18.05 -5.11 3.39
C GLY A 40 17.10 -5.06 4.59
N ALA A 41 16.02 -4.29 4.52
CA ALA A 41 14.99 -4.30 5.55
C ALA A 41 14.20 -5.63 5.51
N VAL A 42 13.90 -6.21 6.68
CA VAL A 42 13.30 -7.54 6.78
C VAL A 42 11.88 -7.50 7.35
N ARG A 43 11.64 -6.67 8.37
CA ARG A 43 10.37 -6.64 9.11
C ARG A 43 9.55 -5.39 8.86
N LEU A 44 10.14 -4.40 8.19
CA LEU A 44 9.46 -3.17 7.79
C LEU A 44 9.50 -3.01 6.29
N GLY A 45 8.36 -2.70 5.70
CA GLY A 45 8.22 -2.29 4.31
C GLY A 45 8.42 -0.79 4.17
N TYR A 46 9.28 -0.37 3.25
CA TYR A 46 9.45 1.04 2.91
C TYR A 46 9.22 1.24 1.42
N ASN A 47 8.40 2.21 1.07
CA ASN A 47 8.30 2.67 -0.30
C ASN A 47 8.11 4.18 -0.36
N MET A 48 8.56 4.79 -1.45
CA MET A 48 8.23 6.15 -1.79
C MET A 48 7.15 6.12 -2.86
N THR A 49 6.06 6.83 -2.60
CA THR A 49 4.94 6.96 -3.54
C THR A 49 4.85 8.38 -4.05
N ILE A 50 4.55 8.51 -5.35
CA ILE A 50 4.44 9.77 -6.07
C ILE A 50 3.07 9.81 -6.73
N LEU A 51 2.26 10.80 -6.39
CA LEU A 51 0.92 11.00 -6.93
C LEU A 51 0.86 12.25 -7.79
N PRO A 52 0.56 12.13 -9.07
CA PRO A 52 0.23 13.28 -9.92
C PRO A 52 -1.01 14.03 -9.39
N PRO A 53 -1.28 15.25 -9.87
CA PRO A 53 -2.45 16.02 -9.51
C PRO A 53 -3.75 15.22 -9.69
N GLY A 54 -4.65 15.28 -8.69
CA GLY A 54 -5.96 14.63 -8.72
C GLY A 54 -5.95 13.10 -8.61
N LYS A 55 -4.81 12.47 -8.32
CA LYS A 55 -4.67 10.99 -8.30
C LYS A 55 -4.53 10.44 -6.88
N ALA A 56 -4.83 9.14 -6.76
CA ALA A 56 -4.58 8.32 -5.57
C ALA A 56 -3.72 7.11 -5.96
N ALA A 57 -3.02 6.50 -4.99
CA ALA A 57 -2.20 5.33 -5.27
C ALA A 57 -3.01 4.03 -5.26
N PHE A 58 -3.85 3.87 -4.23
CA PHE A 58 -4.57 2.64 -3.93
C PHE A 58 -6.01 2.92 -3.53
N PRO A 59 -6.93 1.94 -3.66
CA PRO A 59 -8.25 2.01 -3.04
C PRO A 59 -8.15 2.16 -1.52
N ALA A 60 -9.17 2.73 -0.88
CA ALA A 60 -9.25 2.72 0.58
C ALA A 60 -9.24 1.27 1.08
N HIS A 61 -8.38 0.99 2.05
CA HIS A 61 -8.19 -0.35 2.62
C HIS A 61 -7.69 -0.28 4.05
N ASN A 62 -7.96 -1.34 4.79
CA ASN A 62 -7.40 -1.57 6.13
C ASN A 62 -6.63 -2.89 6.14
N HIS A 63 -5.69 -2.99 7.07
CA HIS A 63 -4.95 -4.19 7.38
C HIS A 63 -5.35 -4.70 8.77
N TYR A 64 -5.67 -5.98 8.90
CA TYR A 64 -6.02 -6.56 10.20
C TYR A 64 -4.80 -6.91 11.05
N GLY A 65 -3.65 -7.13 10.43
CA GLY A 65 -2.43 -7.56 11.10
C GLY A 65 -1.24 -6.61 10.99
N ASN A 66 -1.27 -5.73 10.00
CA ASN A 66 -0.18 -4.80 9.75
C ASN A 66 -0.57 -3.37 10.12
N GLU A 67 0.40 -2.61 10.57
CA GLU A 67 0.30 -1.18 10.82
C GLU A 67 1.08 -0.44 9.72
N GLU A 68 0.52 0.66 9.25
CA GLU A 68 1.17 1.55 8.28
C GLU A 68 1.34 2.96 8.84
N MET A 69 2.36 3.63 8.35
CA MET A 69 2.64 5.03 8.63
C MET A 69 3.03 5.73 7.33
N PHE A 70 2.56 6.96 7.16
CA PHE A 70 2.94 7.80 6.02
C PHE A 70 3.58 9.09 6.50
N TYR A 71 4.70 9.46 5.88
CA TYR A 71 5.34 10.75 6.05
C TYR A 71 5.25 11.54 4.76
N ILE A 72 4.61 12.70 4.79
CA ILE A 72 4.45 13.56 3.61
C ILE A 72 5.73 14.33 3.39
N ILE A 73 6.40 14.05 2.27
CA ILE A 73 7.68 14.65 1.92
C ILE A 73 7.50 15.97 1.18
N GLU A 74 6.50 16.01 0.26
CA GLU A 74 6.29 17.14 -0.65
C GLU A 74 4.82 17.20 -1.06
N GLY A 75 4.34 18.42 -1.27
CA GLY A 75 2.98 18.66 -1.76
C GLY A 75 1.93 18.68 -0.65
N GLU A 76 0.68 18.66 -1.10
CA GLU A 76 -0.52 18.65 -0.25
C GLU A 76 -1.55 17.69 -0.81
N GLY A 77 -2.48 17.24 0.02
CA GLY A 77 -3.49 16.28 -0.38
C GLY A 77 -4.52 16.01 0.70
N GLN A 78 -5.09 14.83 0.66
CA GLN A 78 -6.05 14.36 1.63
C GLN A 78 -5.70 12.94 2.08
N ALA A 79 -5.84 12.69 3.38
CA ALA A 79 -5.86 11.36 3.98
C ALA A 79 -7.28 11.06 4.43
N ARG A 80 -7.90 10.03 3.85
CA ARG A 80 -9.13 9.46 4.37
C ARG A 80 -8.78 8.37 5.37
N ILE A 81 -9.39 8.42 6.56
CA ILE A 81 -9.30 7.37 7.60
C ILE A 81 -10.73 7.00 8.00
N GLY A 82 -11.11 5.77 7.74
CA GLY A 82 -12.52 5.34 7.91
C GLY A 82 -13.46 6.22 7.06
N ASN A 83 -14.34 6.94 7.74
CA ASN A 83 -15.29 7.87 7.11
C ASN A 83 -14.82 9.33 7.10
N ASP A 84 -13.75 9.65 7.82
CA ASP A 84 -13.26 11.02 7.95
C ASP A 84 -12.17 11.31 6.91
N THR A 85 -12.07 12.57 6.51
CA THR A 85 -11.07 13.06 5.58
C THR A 85 -10.34 14.26 6.17
N PHE A 86 -9.02 14.19 6.16
CA PHE A 86 -8.13 15.18 6.74
C PHE A 86 -7.26 15.79 5.64
N PRO A 87 -7.11 17.12 5.59
CA PRO A 87 -6.10 17.74 4.74
C PRO A 87 -4.71 17.38 5.26
N ILE A 88 -3.80 17.12 4.33
CA ILE A 88 -2.39 16.77 4.63
C ILE A 88 -1.46 17.62 3.80
N ARG A 89 -0.26 17.87 4.33
CA ARG A 89 0.79 18.66 3.70
C ARG A 89 2.19 18.16 4.07
N ALA A 90 3.18 18.65 3.37
CA ALA A 90 4.58 18.32 3.67
C ALA A 90 4.92 18.52 5.16
N GLY A 91 5.57 17.53 5.76
CA GLY A 91 5.91 17.44 7.18
C GLY A 91 4.92 16.64 8.04
N ASP A 92 3.72 16.33 7.54
CA ASP A 92 2.74 15.55 8.29
C ASP A 92 3.14 14.07 8.40
N VAL A 93 2.83 13.48 9.55
CA VAL A 93 2.95 12.05 9.83
C VAL A 93 1.56 11.49 10.11
N ILE A 94 1.22 10.40 9.44
CA ILE A 94 -0.09 9.76 9.53
C ILE A 94 0.09 8.35 10.06
N ALA A 95 -0.62 7.98 11.11
CA ALA A 95 -0.66 6.62 11.64
C ALA A 95 -1.92 5.91 11.14
N CYS A 96 -1.73 4.68 10.64
CA CYS A 96 -2.80 3.79 10.20
C CYS A 96 -2.64 2.46 10.94
N PRO A 97 -3.18 2.34 12.17
CA PRO A 97 -3.06 1.13 12.97
C PRO A 97 -3.79 -0.04 12.32
N ALA A 98 -3.37 -1.25 12.67
CA ALA A 98 -4.11 -2.46 12.32
C ALA A 98 -5.53 -2.39 12.90
N GLY A 99 -6.53 -2.80 12.11
CA GLY A 99 -7.92 -2.74 12.54
C GLY A 99 -8.91 -3.08 11.44
N GLY A 100 -10.19 -2.85 11.71
CA GLY A 100 -11.29 -3.08 10.77
C GLY A 100 -11.54 -1.90 9.82
N PRO A 101 -12.75 -1.82 9.23
CA PRO A 101 -13.09 -0.77 8.26
C PRO A 101 -12.94 0.66 8.78
N GLU A 102 -13.01 0.87 10.08
CA GLU A 102 -12.83 2.17 10.75
C GLU A 102 -11.40 2.69 10.62
N THR A 103 -10.42 1.80 10.41
CA THR A 103 -9.02 2.16 10.16
C THR A 103 -8.65 2.19 8.67
N ALA A 104 -9.61 1.92 7.79
CA ALA A 104 -9.36 1.94 6.35
C ALA A 104 -8.86 3.32 5.91
N HIS A 105 -7.77 3.33 5.15
CA HIS A 105 -7.12 4.57 4.77
C HIS A 105 -6.88 4.67 3.26
N GLN A 106 -6.82 5.91 2.79
CA GLN A 106 -6.44 6.25 1.42
C GLN A 106 -5.78 7.62 1.41
N ILE A 107 -4.66 7.73 0.71
CA ILE A 107 -4.02 9.01 0.42
C ILE A 107 -4.31 9.41 -1.02
N SER A 108 -4.73 10.66 -1.21
CA SER A 108 -5.00 11.26 -2.50
C SER A 108 -4.37 12.64 -2.63
N ASN A 109 -3.94 12.97 -3.83
CA ASN A 109 -3.47 14.30 -4.17
C ASN A 109 -4.66 15.18 -4.56
N SER A 110 -4.98 16.19 -3.77
CA SER A 110 -6.06 17.15 -4.04
C SER A 110 -5.61 18.39 -4.82
N SER A 111 -4.31 18.55 -5.04
CA SER A 111 -3.79 19.65 -5.86
C SER A 111 -4.16 19.46 -7.32
N ALA A 112 -4.44 20.56 -8.02
CA ALA A 112 -4.66 20.57 -9.47
C ALA A 112 -3.35 20.61 -10.28
N THR A 113 -2.24 21.00 -9.65
CA THR A 113 -1.00 21.35 -10.39
C THR A 113 0.28 20.74 -9.80
N HIS A 114 0.29 20.39 -8.51
CA HIS A 114 1.50 19.94 -7.83
C HIS A 114 1.44 18.45 -7.49
N THR A 115 2.58 17.81 -7.57
CA THR A 115 2.75 16.40 -7.17
C THR A 115 2.72 16.27 -5.64
N LEU A 116 2.11 15.21 -5.15
CA LEU A 116 2.21 14.77 -3.76
C LEU A 116 3.20 13.61 -3.69
N ARG A 117 4.15 13.69 -2.75
CA ARG A 117 5.14 12.63 -2.52
C ARG A 117 5.18 12.26 -1.06
N TYR A 118 5.16 10.97 -0.76
CA TYR A 118 5.22 10.48 0.61
C TYR A 118 6.04 9.19 0.74
N LEU A 119 6.62 9.00 1.92
CA LEU A 119 7.19 7.74 2.36
C LEU A 119 6.08 6.93 3.05
N ALA A 120 5.87 5.71 2.60
CA ALA A 120 5.04 4.74 3.29
C ALA A 120 5.94 3.74 4.02
N VAL A 121 5.60 3.46 5.26
CA VAL A 121 6.25 2.45 6.10
C VAL A 121 5.18 1.52 6.64
N SER A 122 5.42 0.21 6.55
CA SER A 122 4.50 -0.80 7.07
C SER A 122 5.24 -1.86 7.87
N THR A 123 4.59 -2.47 8.83
CA THR A 123 5.04 -3.78 9.33
C THR A 123 4.86 -4.83 8.24
N MET A 124 5.66 -5.90 8.25
CA MET A 124 5.61 -6.96 7.24
C MET A 124 5.23 -8.30 7.88
N ARG A 125 4.14 -8.31 8.64
CA ARG A 125 3.60 -9.56 9.20
C ARG A 125 2.90 -10.35 8.10
N THR A 126 3.02 -11.66 8.17
CA THR A 126 2.37 -12.59 7.23
C THR A 126 1.75 -13.76 8.01
N PRO A 127 0.55 -14.24 7.67
CA PRO A 127 -0.34 -13.72 6.62
C PRO A 127 -0.87 -12.33 6.94
N ASP A 128 -1.16 -11.57 5.89
CA ASP A 128 -1.81 -10.26 5.99
C ASP A 128 -3.23 -10.34 5.41
N PHE A 129 -4.19 -9.88 6.20
CA PHE A 129 -5.58 -9.74 5.79
C PHE A 129 -5.89 -8.28 5.52
N VAL A 130 -6.38 -7.99 4.31
CA VAL A 130 -6.69 -6.65 3.83
C VAL A 130 -8.15 -6.58 3.42
N GLN A 131 -8.85 -5.56 3.87
CA GLN A 131 -10.22 -5.31 3.44
C GLN A 131 -10.31 -4.00 2.66
N TYR A 132 -11.20 -3.98 1.66
CA TYR A 132 -11.49 -2.82 0.81
C TYR A 132 -12.97 -2.45 1.00
N PRO A 133 -13.31 -1.61 1.98
CA PRO A 133 -14.71 -1.37 2.36
C PRO A 133 -15.58 -0.87 1.21
N ASP A 134 -15.07 0.06 0.39
CA ASP A 134 -15.82 0.67 -0.71
C ASP A 134 -16.23 -0.33 -1.78
N SER A 135 -15.43 -1.37 -2.02
CA SER A 135 -15.69 -2.39 -3.04
C SER A 135 -16.11 -3.74 -2.45
N ARG A 136 -16.23 -3.82 -1.12
CA ARG A 136 -16.62 -5.04 -0.37
C ARG A 136 -15.76 -6.24 -0.73
N LYS A 137 -14.46 -6.02 -0.95
CA LYS A 137 -13.50 -7.08 -1.21
C LYS A 137 -12.66 -7.33 0.03
N THR A 138 -12.27 -8.58 0.19
CA THR A 138 -11.27 -9.01 1.17
C THR A 138 -10.13 -9.70 0.44
N GLY A 139 -8.92 -9.40 0.84
CA GLY A 139 -7.71 -10.05 0.35
C GLY A 139 -6.94 -10.70 1.47
N ALA A 140 -6.24 -11.76 1.14
CA ALA A 140 -5.23 -12.37 2.01
C ALA A 140 -3.94 -12.53 1.24
N ALA A 141 -2.83 -12.22 1.88
CA ALA A 141 -1.49 -12.42 1.32
C ALA A 141 -0.62 -13.16 2.33
N TYR A 142 -0.08 -14.29 1.91
CA TYR A 142 0.92 -15.03 2.67
C TYR A 142 2.21 -15.08 1.87
N TYR A 143 3.29 -14.60 2.47
CA TYR A 143 4.61 -14.62 1.88
C TYR A 143 5.47 -15.66 2.58
N HIS A 144 6.10 -16.52 1.83
CA HIS A 144 7.03 -17.51 2.33
C HIS A 144 8.27 -17.58 1.45
N ASP A 145 9.39 -17.88 2.07
CA ASP A 145 10.64 -18.08 1.37
C ASP A 145 10.68 -19.53 0.85
N ASN A 146 10.97 -19.68 -0.44
CA ASN A 146 11.22 -20.99 -1.01
C ASN A 146 12.66 -21.39 -0.68
N THR A 147 12.79 -22.37 0.20
CA THR A 147 14.11 -22.84 0.68
C THR A 147 14.93 -23.54 -0.41
N ALA A 148 14.28 -23.97 -1.51
CA ALA A 148 14.95 -24.69 -2.59
C ALA A 148 15.73 -23.78 -3.56
N ASP A 149 15.24 -22.56 -3.79
CA ASP A 149 15.81 -21.62 -4.77
C ASP A 149 16.04 -20.21 -4.20
N GLY A 150 15.74 -19.99 -2.91
CA GLY A 150 15.88 -18.69 -2.25
C GLY A 150 14.89 -17.63 -2.72
N THR A 151 13.89 -17.98 -3.51
CA THR A 151 12.89 -17.04 -4.00
C THR A 151 11.77 -16.86 -2.97
N ARG A 152 11.22 -15.66 -2.89
CA ARG A 152 10.04 -15.37 -2.09
C ARG A 152 8.79 -15.61 -2.92
N LYS A 153 7.94 -16.54 -2.46
CA LYS A 153 6.63 -16.82 -3.07
C LYS A 153 5.51 -16.15 -2.31
N ALA A 154 4.41 -15.90 -2.99
CA ALA A 154 3.22 -15.33 -2.39
C ALA A 154 1.99 -16.14 -2.77
N ILE A 155 1.18 -16.52 -1.77
CA ILE A 155 -0.20 -16.94 -1.96
C ILE A 155 -1.05 -15.69 -1.77
N ARG A 156 -1.88 -15.36 -2.77
CA ARG A 156 -2.76 -14.20 -2.73
C ARG A 156 -4.17 -14.62 -3.08
N LEU A 157 -5.10 -14.21 -2.25
CA LEU A 157 -6.53 -14.39 -2.45
C LEU A 157 -7.17 -13.01 -2.52
N MET A 158 -8.21 -12.88 -3.33
CA MET A 158 -9.03 -11.68 -3.40
C MET A 158 -10.43 -12.08 -3.83
N ASN A 159 -11.40 -11.92 -2.95
CA ASN A 159 -12.79 -12.28 -3.19
C ASN A 159 -13.76 -11.29 -2.55
N ARG A 160 -15.05 -11.47 -2.78
CA ARG A 160 -16.12 -10.92 -1.97
C ARG A 160 -16.75 -12.04 -1.16
N GLU A 161 -17.41 -11.71 -0.06
CA GLU A 161 -18.10 -12.69 0.80
C GLU A 161 -19.06 -13.58 -0.01
N GLN A 162 -19.80 -13.01 -0.93
CA GLN A 162 -20.73 -13.73 -1.81
C GLN A 162 -20.06 -14.73 -2.77
N ASP A 163 -18.75 -14.60 -2.99
CA ASP A 163 -17.98 -15.45 -3.88
C ASP A 163 -17.23 -16.56 -3.10
N ASN A 164 -17.48 -16.69 -1.79
CA ASN A 164 -16.89 -17.74 -0.98
C ASN A 164 -17.50 -19.10 -1.33
N LEU A 165 -16.65 -20.11 -1.39
CA LEU A 165 -17.08 -21.49 -1.53
C LEU A 165 -17.69 -22.01 -0.24
N GLY A 166 -18.62 -22.96 -0.35
CA GLY A 166 -19.10 -23.72 0.80
C GLY A 166 -17.99 -24.61 1.37
N TYR A 167 -18.05 -24.90 2.68
CA TYR A 167 -17.02 -25.71 3.34
C TYR A 167 -16.79 -27.09 2.68
N TRP A 168 -17.86 -27.68 2.14
CA TRP A 168 -17.84 -29.00 1.49
C TRP A 168 -17.80 -28.93 -0.05
N ASP A 169 -17.61 -27.75 -0.62
CA ASP A 169 -17.62 -27.59 -2.07
C ASP A 169 -16.41 -28.27 -2.71
N GLY A 170 -16.66 -29.30 -3.53
CA GLY A 170 -15.63 -30.06 -4.21
C GLY A 170 -15.05 -31.25 -3.42
N GLU A 171 -15.58 -31.58 -2.24
CA GLU A 171 -15.13 -32.72 -1.42
C GLU A 171 -15.91 -34.00 -1.76
#